data_bd68c14642d8a43489b5f2f5ffb93671
#
_entry.id   bd68c14642d8a43489b5f2f5ffb93671
#
_cell.length_a   1.000
_cell.length_b   1.000
_cell.length_c   1.000
_cell.angle_alpha   90.00
_cell.angle_beta   90.00
_cell.angle_gamma   90.00
#
_symmetry.space_group_name_H-M   'P 1'
#
loop_
_entity.id
_entity.type
_entity.pdbx_description
1 polymer ?
#
loop_
_entity_poly.entity_id
_entity_poly.type
_entity_poly.pdbx_seq_one_letter_code
_entity_poly.pdbx_strand_id
1 'polypeptide(L)'
;MAAVASQDIDWQALKVLVFGAGVKEAVFQRWLQPLTFGLKEPVALLQEAGGPCAVLAPLQAFLLKQCLEAKVADTGSLSSASVTRLLVGAMCDILAQCSSQGSFVVARVSQEVAQIIQVGVILRHRITQYILTYHLYFQDTAEQSSSKRARHTSGDDSASGSSLVDIDTFHTFLTIQTFNCVKLLGNYLEDHFSDIFGTKYDIVSFLYSVVLTKGPDNVASERQDIDESLIGNVIA
;
A
#
# COMPACT_ATOMS: atom_id res chain seq x y z
N MET A 1 -26.86 10.40 -2.17
CA MET A 1 -25.70 9.56 -2.51
C MET A 1 -26.05 8.14 -2.10
N ALA A 2 -26.31 7.24 -3.07
CA ALA A 2 -26.56 5.83 -2.75
C ALA A 2 -25.17 5.18 -2.54
N ALA A 3 -24.86 4.82 -1.31
CA ALA A 3 -23.80 3.86 -1.05
C ALA A 3 -24.24 2.56 -1.74
N VAL A 4 -23.56 2.21 -2.82
CA VAL A 4 -23.68 0.86 -3.36
C VAL A 4 -23.19 -0.05 -2.23
N ALA A 5 -24.08 -0.94 -1.76
CA ALA A 5 -23.76 -1.95 -0.78
C ALA A 5 -22.39 -2.54 -1.15
N SER A 6 -21.49 -2.67 -0.17
CA SER A 6 -20.23 -3.39 -0.35
C SER A 6 -20.62 -4.76 -0.89
N GLN A 7 -20.41 -4.98 -2.19
CA GLN A 7 -20.42 -6.33 -2.73
C GLN A 7 -19.48 -7.12 -1.83
N ASP A 8 -19.86 -8.32 -1.48
CA ASP A 8 -19.01 -9.23 -0.72
C ASP A 8 -17.76 -9.50 -1.54
N ILE A 9 -16.73 -8.67 -1.34
CA ILE A 9 -15.45 -8.80 -2.02
C ILE A 9 -14.75 -10.00 -1.42
N ASP A 10 -14.45 -11.00 -2.22
CA ASP A 10 -13.60 -12.10 -1.81
C ASP A 10 -12.15 -11.62 -1.71
N TRP A 11 -11.81 -11.10 -0.52
CA TRP A 11 -10.48 -10.59 -0.21
C TRP A 11 -9.40 -11.66 -0.32
N GLN A 12 -9.73 -12.91 -0.05
CA GLN A 12 -8.79 -14.02 -0.17
C GLN A 12 -8.46 -14.31 -1.64
N ALA A 13 -9.47 -14.37 -2.50
CA ALA A 13 -9.25 -14.51 -3.93
C ALA A 13 -8.45 -13.32 -4.49
N LEU A 14 -8.76 -12.09 -4.07
CA LEU A 14 -8.07 -10.88 -4.48
C LEU A 14 -6.60 -10.87 -4.01
N LYS A 15 -6.33 -11.29 -2.78
CA LYS A 15 -4.97 -11.48 -2.26
C LYS A 15 -4.17 -12.45 -3.13
N VAL A 16 -4.76 -13.62 -3.42
CA VAL A 16 -4.10 -14.64 -4.25
C VAL A 16 -3.87 -14.12 -5.67
N LEU A 17 -4.83 -13.37 -6.23
CA LEU A 17 -4.69 -12.76 -7.55
C LEU A 17 -3.52 -11.78 -7.62
N VAL A 18 -3.39 -10.92 -6.63
CA VAL A 18 -2.39 -9.83 -6.61
C VAL A 18 -1.02 -10.34 -6.16
N PHE A 19 -0.95 -11.04 -5.04
CA PHE A 19 0.32 -11.37 -4.38
C PHE A 19 0.69 -12.86 -4.47
N GLY A 20 -0.24 -13.73 -4.87
CA GLY A 20 -0.06 -15.19 -4.82
C GLY A 20 -0.44 -15.80 -3.48
N ALA A 21 -0.68 -17.10 -3.49
CA ALA A 21 -1.13 -17.85 -2.30
C ALA A 21 -0.09 -17.88 -1.17
N GLY A 22 1.20 -17.81 -1.52
CA GLY A 22 2.33 -17.96 -0.60
C GLY A 22 3.12 -16.67 -0.38
N VAL A 23 2.50 -15.50 -0.52
CA VAL A 23 3.22 -14.22 -0.33
C VAL A 23 3.87 -14.15 1.06
N LYS A 24 5.17 -13.87 1.07
CA LYS A 24 5.91 -13.66 2.31
C LYS A 24 5.59 -12.27 2.87
N GLU A 25 5.43 -12.17 4.18
CA GLU A 25 5.17 -10.90 4.86
C GLU A 25 6.18 -9.80 4.48
N ALA A 26 7.47 -10.13 4.41
CA ALA A 26 8.52 -9.20 4.00
C ALA A 26 8.33 -8.63 2.58
N VAL A 27 7.67 -9.38 1.68
CA VAL A 27 7.32 -8.90 0.34
C VAL A 27 6.19 -7.90 0.44
N PHE A 28 5.11 -8.23 1.14
CA PHE A 28 3.98 -7.34 1.35
C PHE A 28 4.42 -6.03 2.01
N GLN A 29 5.27 -6.09 3.04
CA GLN A 29 5.78 -4.90 3.73
C GLN A 29 6.53 -3.94 2.80
N ARG A 30 7.26 -4.43 1.80
CA ARG A 30 7.93 -3.59 0.79
C ARG A 30 6.95 -2.87 -0.14
N TRP A 31 5.72 -3.35 -0.28
CA TRP A 31 4.66 -2.71 -1.05
C TRP A 31 3.93 -1.62 -0.27
N LEU A 32 4.07 -1.62 1.05
CA LEU A 32 3.48 -0.60 1.92
C LEU A 32 4.34 0.67 1.89
N GLN A 33 4.17 1.46 0.84
CA GLN A 33 4.88 2.72 0.63
C GLN A 33 3.88 3.84 0.28
N PRO A 34 4.12 5.06 0.78
CA PRO A 34 3.32 6.22 0.40
C PRO A 34 3.62 6.64 -1.05
N LEU A 35 2.69 7.40 -1.64
CA LEU A 35 2.95 8.14 -2.87
C LEU A 35 3.68 9.43 -2.52
N THR A 36 4.99 9.43 -2.71
CA THR A 36 5.86 10.58 -2.43
C THR A 36 6.50 11.12 -3.69
N PHE A 37 6.83 12.41 -3.66
CA PHE A 37 7.44 13.12 -4.78
C PHE A 37 8.87 13.55 -4.46
N GLY A 38 9.67 13.68 -5.50
CA GLY A 38 11.04 14.19 -5.38
C GLY A 38 11.07 15.66 -4.98
N LEU A 39 11.98 16.02 -4.07
CA LEU A 39 12.13 17.41 -3.62
C LEU A 39 12.60 18.35 -4.74
N LYS A 40 13.41 17.83 -5.69
CA LYS A 40 13.95 18.62 -6.82
C LYS A 40 13.04 18.56 -8.05
N GLU A 41 12.28 17.48 -8.18
CA GLU A 41 11.41 17.20 -9.30
C GLU A 41 10.00 16.91 -8.74
N PRO A 42 9.16 17.94 -8.59
CA PRO A 42 7.86 17.82 -7.91
C PRO A 42 6.88 16.84 -8.56
N VAL A 43 7.11 16.45 -9.81
CA VAL A 43 6.29 15.46 -10.53
C VAL A 43 6.95 14.09 -10.63
N ALA A 44 8.12 13.88 -10.03
CA ALA A 44 8.79 12.59 -10.00
C ALA A 44 8.33 11.79 -8.80
N LEU A 45 7.64 10.67 -9.02
CA LEU A 45 7.27 9.73 -7.98
C LEU A 45 8.51 9.00 -7.48
N LEU A 46 8.65 8.88 -6.17
CA LEU A 46 9.76 8.19 -5.53
C LEU A 46 9.34 6.78 -5.11
N GLN A 47 10.29 5.86 -5.20
CA GLN A 47 10.17 4.52 -4.68
C GLN A 47 11.17 4.37 -3.53
N GLU A 48 10.67 4.10 -2.33
CA GLU A 48 11.49 4.00 -1.11
C GLU A 48 12.14 2.62 -0.96
N ALA A 49 11.44 1.57 -1.41
CA ALA A 49 11.93 0.19 -1.35
C ALA A 49 11.55 -0.57 -2.63
N GLY A 50 12.25 -1.64 -2.94
CA GLY A 50 11.93 -2.50 -4.08
C GLY A 50 10.54 -3.12 -3.96
N GLY A 51 9.83 -3.25 -5.10
CA GLY A 51 8.51 -3.90 -5.17
C GLY A 51 7.53 -3.16 -6.07
N PRO A 52 7.04 -1.97 -5.73
CA PRO A 52 5.88 -1.36 -6.39
C PRO A 52 6.16 -0.66 -7.74
N CYS A 53 7.29 -0.90 -8.38
CA CYS A 53 7.63 -0.30 -9.67
C CYS A 53 6.57 -0.55 -10.75
N ALA A 54 5.90 -1.71 -10.71
CA ALA A 54 4.82 -2.05 -11.63
C ALA A 54 3.58 -1.12 -11.50
N VAL A 55 3.41 -0.46 -10.35
CA VAL A 55 2.37 0.54 -10.12
C VAL A 55 2.90 1.95 -10.37
N LEU A 56 4.10 2.25 -9.86
CA LEU A 56 4.68 3.59 -9.95
C LEU A 56 5.05 3.97 -11.38
N ALA A 57 5.56 3.06 -12.19
CA ALA A 57 5.98 3.39 -13.56
C ALA A 57 4.79 3.79 -14.47
N PRO A 58 3.68 3.05 -14.54
CA PRO A 58 2.49 3.51 -15.25
C PRO A 58 1.94 4.81 -14.70
N LEU A 59 1.85 4.96 -13.36
CA LEU A 59 1.34 6.18 -12.75
C LEU A 59 2.22 7.39 -13.10
N GLN A 60 3.55 7.23 -13.10
CA GLN A 60 4.50 8.25 -13.54
C GLN A 60 4.31 8.61 -15.01
N ALA A 61 4.10 7.63 -15.88
CA ALA A 61 3.87 7.88 -17.31
C ALA A 61 2.59 8.70 -17.55
N PHE A 62 1.50 8.35 -16.86
CA PHE A 62 0.23 9.11 -16.94
C PHE A 62 0.36 10.49 -16.31
N LEU A 63 1.11 10.66 -15.22
CA LEU A 63 1.39 11.96 -14.63
C LEU A 63 2.15 12.87 -15.60
N LEU A 64 3.16 12.35 -16.30
CA LEU A 64 3.86 13.08 -17.34
C LEU A 64 2.94 13.41 -18.53
N LYS A 65 2.05 12.51 -18.93
CA LYS A 65 1.00 12.78 -19.92
C LYS A 65 0.14 13.97 -19.49
N GLN A 66 -0.32 14.01 -18.24
CA GLN A 66 -1.09 15.13 -17.69
C GLN A 66 -0.30 16.45 -17.74
N CYS A 67 1.00 16.42 -17.44
CA CYS A 67 1.86 17.60 -17.57
C CYS A 67 1.94 18.11 -19.01
N LEU A 68 2.05 17.21 -19.99
CA LEU A 68 2.09 17.55 -21.41
C LEU A 68 0.74 18.14 -21.90
N GLU A 69 -0.36 17.54 -21.51
CA GLU A 69 -1.71 18.01 -21.87
C GLU A 69 -2.01 19.38 -21.25
N ALA A 70 -1.58 19.61 -20.02
CA ALA A 70 -1.68 20.90 -19.34
C ALA A 70 -0.64 21.94 -19.84
N LYS A 71 0.25 21.56 -20.78
CA LYS A 71 1.32 22.41 -21.33
C LYS A 71 2.20 23.00 -20.24
N VAL A 72 2.54 22.21 -19.23
CA VAL A 72 3.46 22.62 -18.16
C VAL A 72 4.85 22.80 -18.75
N ALA A 73 5.33 24.05 -18.78
CA ALA A 73 6.65 24.37 -19.34
C ALA A 73 7.80 24.09 -18.36
N ASP A 74 7.55 24.26 -17.06
CA ASP A 74 8.51 24.04 -15.99
C ASP A 74 7.82 23.31 -14.81
N THR A 75 8.19 22.06 -14.61
CA THR A 75 7.66 21.23 -13.51
C THR A 75 8.14 21.71 -12.15
N GLY A 76 9.33 22.32 -12.07
CA GLY A 76 9.89 22.81 -10.82
C GLY A 76 9.13 23.99 -10.21
N SER A 77 8.35 24.70 -11.01
CA SER A 77 7.54 25.84 -10.54
C SER A 77 6.13 25.47 -10.09
N LEU A 78 5.74 24.19 -10.18
CA LEU A 78 4.40 23.74 -9.83
C LEU A 78 4.15 23.84 -8.32
N SER A 79 2.97 24.37 -7.96
CA SER A 79 2.49 24.30 -6.59
C SER A 79 2.10 22.86 -6.21
N SER A 80 2.14 22.55 -4.93
CA SER A 80 1.68 21.25 -4.42
C SER A 80 0.24 20.93 -4.87
N ALA A 81 -0.66 21.91 -4.85
CA ALA A 81 -2.03 21.74 -5.33
C ALA A 81 -2.10 21.42 -6.83
N SER A 82 -1.21 21.98 -7.64
CA SER A 82 -1.12 21.67 -9.07
C SER A 82 -0.63 20.24 -9.30
N VAL A 83 0.40 19.83 -8.56
CA VAL A 83 0.91 18.44 -8.61
C VAL A 83 -0.16 17.44 -8.19
N THR A 84 -0.89 17.72 -7.11
CA THR A 84 -2.03 16.90 -6.66
C THR A 84 -3.06 16.73 -7.76
N ARG A 85 -3.47 17.82 -8.43
CA ARG A 85 -4.45 17.76 -9.50
C ARG A 85 -3.98 16.94 -10.70
N LEU A 86 -2.71 17.07 -11.07
CA LEU A 86 -2.12 16.27 -12.16
C LEU A 86 -2.07 14.78 -11.77
N LEU A 87 -1.72 14.46 -10.51
CA LEU A 87 -1.74 13.09 -10.03
C LEU A 87 -3.15 12.49 -10.02
N VAL A 88 -4.15 13.23 -9.54
CA VAL A 88 -5.55 12.80 -9.58
C VAL A 88 -6.00 12.57 -11.03
N GLY A 89 -5.63 13.46 -11.95
CA GLY A 89 -5.89 13.27 -13.38
C GLY A 89 -5.28 11.98 -13.93
N ALA A 90 -4.02 11.71 -13.58
CA ALA A 90 -3.33 10.48 -13.97
C ALA A 90 -4.01 9.22 -13.41
N MET A 91 -4.42 9.25 -12.15
CA MET A 91 -5.18 8.15 -11.54
C MET A 91 -6.53 7.92 -12.21
N CYS A 92 -7.27 9.00 -12.49
CA CYS A 92 -8.54 8.92 -13.21
C CYS A 92 -8.37 8.33 -14.61
N ASP A 93 -7.33 8.72 -15.34
CA ASP A 93 -7.04 8.19 -16.67
C ASP A 93 -6.75 6.68 -16.62
N ILE A 94 -5.95 6.22 -15.66
CA ILE A 94 -5.66 4.79 -15.46
C ILE A 94 -6.93 4.02 -15.15
N LEU A 95 -7.72 4.49 -14.17
CA LEU A 95 -8.97 3.83 -13.79
C LEU A 95 -9.97 3.82 -14.95
N ALA A 96 -10.02 4.90 -15.76
CA ALA A 96 -10.88 4.96 -16.95
C ALA A 96 -10.49 3.92 -18.00
N GLN A 97 -9.19 3.67 -18.20
CA GLN A 97 -8.73 2.61 -19.12
C GLN A 97 -9.00 1.20 -18.58
N CYS A 98 -9.00 1.03 -17.27
CA CYS A 98 -9.29 -0.27 -16.65
C CYS A 98 -10.78 -0.61 -16.65
N SER A 99 -11.66 0.39 -16.63
CA SER A 99 -13.10 0.17 -16.53
C SER A 99 -13.70 -0.24 -17.88
N SER A 100 -14.36 -1.40 -17.90
CA SER A 100 -15.12 -1.87 -19.07
C SER A 100 -16.58 -1.39 -19.10
N GLN A 101 -17.12 -0.97 -17.95
CA GLN A 101 -18.55 -0.63 -17.78
C GLN A 101 -18.79 0.79 -17.27
N GLY A 102 -17.76 1.63 -17.25
CA GLY A 102 -17.86 3.00 -16.70
C GLY A 102 -18.06 3.03 -15.18
N SER A 103 -17.74 1.95 -14.48
CA SER A 103 -17.72 1.88 -13.03
C SER A 103 -16.27 1.94 -12.53
N PHE A 104 -16.03 2.74 -11.50
CA PHE A 104 -14.71 2.99 -10.94
C PHE A 104 -14.73 2.69 -9.46
N VAL A 105 -13.71 2.02 -8.98
CA VAL A 105 -13.59 1.63 -7.56
C VAL A 105 -12.37 2.31 -6.96
N VAL A 106 -12.56 2.93 -5.81
CA VAL A 106 -11.48 3.45 -4.96
C VAL A 106 -11.42 2.60 -3.70
N ALA A 107 -10.31 1.92 -3.52
CA ALA A 107 -9.94 1.25 -2.29
C ALA A 107 -8.96 2.14 -1.52
N ARG A 108 -9.20 2.37 -0.24
CA ARG A 108 -8.33 3.22 0.57
C ARG A 108 -8.29 2.81 2.05
N VAL A 109 -7.21 3.13 2.72
CA VAL A 109 -7.12 3.18 4.18
C VAL A 109 -7.17 4.65 4.58
N SER A 110 -8.13 5.05 5.42
CA SER A 110 -8.20 6.44 5.88
C SER A 110 -7.00 6.80 6.76
N GLN A 111 -6.62 8.08 6.77
CA GLN A 111 -5.53 8.55 7.63
C GLN A 111 -5.79 8.26 9.12
N GLU A 112 -7.02 8.43 9.58
CA GLU A 112 -7.38 8.12 10.98
C GLU A 112 -7.10 6.65 11.31
N VAL A 113 -7.54 5.74 10.44
CA VAL A 113 -7.27 4.30 10.61
C VAL A 113 -5.78 4.01 10.53
N ALA A 114 -5.05 4.61 9.59
CA ALA A 114 -3.60 4.46 9.46
C ALA A 114 -2.87 4.94 10.73
N GLN A 115 -3.29 6.06 11.32
CA GLN A 115 -2.74 6.57 12.57
C GLN A 115 -3.03 5.65 13.76
N ILE A 116 -4.27 5.13 13.88
CA ILE A 116 -4.64 4.17 14.92
C ILE A 116 -3.78 2.91 14.83
N ILE A 117 -3.60 2.39 13.61
CA ILE A 117 -2.73 1.24 13.36
C ILE A 117 -1.31 1.54 13.82
N GLN A 118 -0.76 2.70 13.44
CA GLN A 118 0.60 3.09 13.79
C GLN A 118 0.79 3.22 15.31
N VAL A 119 -0.16 3.81 16.02
CA VAL A 119 -0.15 3.90 17.48
C VAL A 119 -0.21 2.50 18.11
N GLY A 120 -1.08 1.63 17.60
CA GLY A 120 -1.17 0.24 18.04
C GLY A 120 0.13 -0.53 17.87
N VAL A 121 0.84 -0.30 16.75
CA VAL A 121 2.19 -0.86 16.51
C VAL A 121 3.19 -0.39 17.56
N ILE A 122 3.23 0.91 17.83
CA ILE A 122 4.16 1.50 18.80
C ILE A 122 3.88 0.95 20.22
N LEU A 123 2.60 0.90 20.61
CA LEU A 123 2.21 0.40 21.93
C LEU A 123 2.57 -1.08 22.10
N ARG A 124 2.29 -1.93 21.10
CA ARG A 124 2.65 -3.36 21.16
C ARG A 124 4.17 -3.53 21.24
N HIS A 125 4.95 -2.80 20.45
CA HIS A 125 6.40 -2.86 20.50
C HIS A 125 6.92 -2.47 21.88
N ARG A 126 6.41 -1.39 22.48
CA ARG A 126 6.78 -0.98 23.85
C ARG A 126 6.42 -2.03 24.91
N ILE A 127 5.22 -2.62 24.78
CA ILE A 127 4.78 -3.68 25.71
C ILE A 127 5.70 -4.90 25.56
N THR A 128 6.01 -5.31 24.34
CA THR A 128 6.92 -6.44 24.09
C THR A 128 8.32 -6.18 24.65
N GLN A 129 8.86 -4.98 24.42
CA GLN A 129 10.15 -4.60 25.00
C GLN A 129 10.11 -4.59 26.54
N TYR A 130 9.03 -4.08 27.13
CA TYR A 130 8.87 -4.09 28.57
C TYR A 130 8.84 -5.52 29.13
N ILE A 131 8.08 -6.41 28.51
CA ILE A 131 8.02 -7.83 28.90
C ILE A 131 9.39 -8.51 28.76
N LEU A 132 10.12 -8.27 27.67
CA LEU A 132 11.47 -8.82 27.46
C LEU A 132 12.44 -8.29 28.50
N THR A 133 12.43 -6.99 28.79
CA THR A 133 13.29 -6.38 29.82
C THR A 133 12.96 -6.94 31.21
N TYR A 134 11.68 -7.12 31.51
CA TYR A 134 11.23 -7.72 32.76
C TYR A 134 11.66 -9.17 32.87
N HIS A 135 11.56 -9.94 31.77
CA HIS A 135 12.00 -11.34 31.75
C HIS A 135 13.51 -11.48 31.95
N LEU A 136 14.30 -10.62 31.30
CA LEU A 136 15.77 -10.60 31.48
C LEU A 136 16.15 -10.21 32.92
N TYR A 137 15.47 -9.23 33.50
CA TYR A 137 15.70 -8.81 34.87
C TYR A 137 15.44 -9.95 35.88
N PHE A 138 14.42 -10.78 35.68
CA PHE A 138 14.11 -11.92 36.51
C PHE A 138 15.04 -13.12 36.27
N GLN A 139 15.57 -13.31 35.06
CA GLN A 139 16.58 -14.34 34.80
C GLN A 139 17.91 -14.00 35.46
N ASP A 140 18.38 -12.76 35.39
CA ASP A 140 19.61 -12.33 36.11
C ASP A 140 19.51 -12.48 37.61
N THR A 141 18.33 -12.27 38.20
CA THR A 141 18.10 -12.48 39.62
C THR A 141 18.01 -13.97 40.00
N ALA A 142 17.66 -14.85 39.09
CA ALA A 142 17.60 -16.30 39.31
C ALA A 142 18.99 -16.97 39.10
N GLU A 143 19.85 -16.44 38.23
CA GLU A 143 21.18 -16.98 37.95
C GLU A 143 22.23 -16.61 38.99
N GLN A 144 22.00 -15.62 39.85
CA GLN A 144 22.88 -15.35 40.99
C GLN A 144 22.87 -16.46 42.05
N SER A 145 22.00 -17.48 41.95
CA SER A 145 21.93 -18.62 42.86
C SER A 145 22.52 -19.92 42.31
N SER A 146 23.01 -20.01 41.09
CA SER A 146 23.67 -21.21 40.59
C SER A 146 24.72 -20.91 39.51
N SER A 147 25.97 -20.98 39.96
CA SER A 147 27.17 -21.00 39.12
C SER A 147 27.23 -22.26 38.26
N LYS A 148 27.38 -22.14 36.95
CA LYS A 148 28.29 -22.81 36.01
C LYS A 148 27.72 -23.10 34.63
N ARG A 149 28.51 -22.60 33.68
CA ARG A 149 28.81 -23.15 32.33
C ARG A 149 28.12 -22.57 31.13
N ALA A 150 28.87 -21.68 30.52
CA ALA A 150 28.68 -21.15 29.17
C ALA A 150 28.70 -22.24 28.10
N ARG A 151 27.80 -22.14 27.12
CA ARG A 151 28.03 -22.55 25.74
C ARG A 151 27.50 -21.45 24.83
N HIS A 152 28.44 -20.82 24.16
CA HIS A 152 28.19 -19.94 23.01
C HIS A 152 27.50 -20.75 21.90
N THR A 153 26.30 -20.33 21.50
CA THR A 153 25.78 -20.57 20.18
C THR A 153 25.35 -19.22 19.67
N SER A 154 26.13 -18.71 18.71
CA SER A 154 25.81 -17.56 17.89
C SER A 154 24.63 -17.93 17.00
N GLY A 155 23.47 -17.43 17.30
CA GLY A 155 22.30 -17.41 16.41
C GLY A 155 22.04 -15.95 16.06
N ASP A 156 22.35 -15.61 14.83
CA ASP A 156 22.02 -14.34 14.22
C ASP A 156 20.52 -14.34 13.90
N ASP A 157 19.70 -14.04 14.87
CA ASP A 157 18.30 -13.70 14.67
C ASP A 157 18.17 -12.17 14.76
N SER A 158 18.44 -11.52 13.62
CA SER A 158 17.98 -10.16 13.39
C SER A 158 16.46 -10.17 13.46
N ALA A 159 15.91 -9.85 14.62
CA ALA A 159 14.51 -9.58 14.84
C ALA A 159 14.12 -8.37 13.98
N SER A 160 13.73 -8.62 12.74
CA SER A 160 13.00 -7.64 11.93
C SER A 160 11.71 -7.34 12.69
N GLY A 161 11.56 -6.09 13.16
CA GLY A 161 10.36 -5.64 13.83
C GLY A 161 9.15 -5.98 12.96
N SER A 162 8.39 -7.01 13.36
CA SER A 162 7.24 -7.45 12.60
C SER A 162 6.23 -6.30 12.57
N SER A 163 5.98 -5.75 11.39
CA SER A 163 4.88 -4.86 11.13
C SER A 163 3.59 -5.55 11.60
N LEU A 164 2.77 -4.84 12.37
CA LEU A 164 1.52 -5.42 12.91
C LEU A 164 0.42 -5.61 11.88
N VAL A 165 0.62 -5.11 10.68
CA VAL A 165 -0.35 -5.20 9.60
C VAL A 165 0.19 -6.18 8.59
N ASP A 166 -0.18 -7.44 8.75
CA ASP A 166 -0.09 -8.43 7.70
C ASP A 166 -1.14 -8.15 6.62
N ILE A 167 -1.05 -8.88 5.51
CA ILE A 167 -1.94 -8.66 4.38
C ILE A 167 -3.41 -8.97 4.71
N ASP A 168 -3.68 -9.92 5.60
CA ASP A 168 -5.05 -10.29 5.96
C ASP A 168 -5.66 -9.20 6.85
N THR A 169 -4.90 -8.70 7.80
CA THR A 169 -5.29 -7.55 8.63
C THR A 169 -5.46 -6.29 7.79
N PHE A 170 -4.61 -6.05 6.78
CA PHE A 170 -4.72 -4.90 5.87
C PHE A 170 -6.10 -4.83 5.21
N HIS A 171 -6.64 -5.95 4.75
CA HIS A 171 -7.95 -6.00 4.10
C HIS A 171 -9.08 -5.50 5.00
N THR A 172 -8.97 -5.71 6.32
CA THR A 172 -10.01 -5.27 7.28
C THR A 172 -10.08 -3.75 7.43
N PHE A 173 -9.03 -3.05 7.01
CA PHE A 173 -8.93 -1.58 7.08
C PHE A 173 -9.31 -0.88 5.77
N LEU A 174 -9.52 -1.63 4.69
CA LEU A 174 -9.91 -1.04 3.42
C LEU A 174 -11.37 -0.59 3.42
N THR A 175 -11.57 0.65 3.04
CA THR A 175 -12.87 1.18 2.65
C THR A 175 -12.97 1.23 1.13
N ILE A 176 -14.14 0.83 0.61
CA ILE A 176 -14.40 0.76 -0.81
C ILE A 176 -15.47 1.77 -1.17
N GLN A 177 -15.21 2.55 -2.21
CA GLN A 177 -16.18 3.48 -2.76
C GLN A 177 -16.26 3.33 -4.28
N THR A 178 -17.48 3.28 -4.81
CA THR A 178 -17.74 3.09 -6.25
C THR A 178 -18.29 4.35 -6.88
N PHE A 179 -17.84 4.64 -8.09
CA PHE A 179 -18.27 5.78 -8.89
C PHE A 179 -18.69 5.29 -10.28
N ASN A 180 -19.68 5.95 -10.87
CA ASN A 180 -20.18 5.68 -12.22
C ASN A 180 -19.83 6.79 -13.22
N CYS A 181 -19.00 7.73 -12.81
CA CYS A 181 -18.59 8.86 -13.63
C CYS A 181 -17.17 9.31 -13.23
N VAL A 182 -16.30 9.47 -14.23
CA VAL A 182 -14.90 9.94 -14.02
C VAL A 182 -14.86 11.31 -13.32
N LYS A 183 -15.81 12.20 -13.64
CA LYS A 183 -15.86 13.52 -13.01
C LYS A 183 -16.14 13.42 -11.50
N LEU A 184 -17.07 12.55 -11.08
CA LEU A 184 -17.35 12.32 -9.66
C LEU A 184 -16.16 11.67 -8.96
N LEU A 185 -15.49 10.73 -9.63
CA LEU A 185 -14.26 10.13 -9.16
C LEU A 185 -13.18 11.19 -8.93
N GLY A 186 -12.92 12.04 -9.94
CA GLY A 186 -11.92 13.10 -9.86
C GLY A 186 -12.19 14.10 -8.73
N ASN A 187 -13.42 14.60 -8.62
CA ASN A 187 -13.82 15.50 -7.53
C ASN A 187 -13.60 14.83 -6.17
N TYR A 188 -14.01 13.56 -6.02
CA TYR A 188 -13.83 12.83 -4.77
C TYR A 188 -12.33 12.69 -4.41
N LEU A 189 -11.48 12.33 -5.37
CA LEU A 189 -10.05 12.19 -5.13
C LEU A 189 -9.39 13.54 -4.81
N GLU A 190 -9.81 14.65 -5.44
CA GLU A 190 -9.31 16.00 -5.13
C GLU A 190 -9.75 16.46 -3.74
N ASP A 191 -11.05 16.33 -3.42
CA ASP A 191 -11.64 16.80 -2.17
C ASP A 191 -11.12 16.04 -0.94
N HIS A 192 -10.75 14.77 -1.13
CA HIS A 192 -10.31 13.88 -0.05
C HIS A 192 -8.83 13.47 -0.20
N PHE A 193 -8.06 14.19 -1.01
CA PHE A 193 -6.68 13.79 -1.32
C PHE A 193 -5.84 13.58 -0.07
N SER A 194 -5.88 14.51 0.87
CA SER A 194 -5.16 14.43 2.14
C SER A 194 -5.62 13.27 3.03
N ASP A 195 -6.88 12.84 2.90
CA ASP A 195 -7.44 11.74 3.70
C ASP A 195 -7.15 10.36 3.08
N ILE A 196 -6.93 10.34 1.76
CA ILE A 196 -6.71 9.11 0.98
C ILE A 196 -5.21 8.82 0.87
N PHE A 197 -4.40 9.85 0.66
CA PHE A 197 -2.98 9.75 0.38
C PHE A 197 -2.13 10.38 1.50
N GLY A 198 -0.88 9.96 1.61
CA GLY A 198 0.05 10.35 2.67
C GLY A 198 0.21 9.26 3.72
N THR A 199 -0.22 8.05 3.44
CA THR A 199 -0.03 6.87 4.28
C THR A 199 0.85 5.84 3.58
N LYS A 200 1.48 4.96 4.34
CA LYS A 200 2.26 3.85 3.75
C LYS A 200 1.40 2.85 2.93
N TYR A 201 0.08 3.01 2.91
CA TYR A 201 -0.83 2.12 2.21
C TYR A 201 -1.22 2.62 0.81
N ASP A 202 -0.76 3.79 0.39
CA ASP A 202 -1.23 4.49 -0.81
C ASP A 202 -1.05 3.65 -2.08
N ILE A 203 0.16 3.13 -2.30
CA ILE A 203 0.49 2.39 -3.52
C ILE A 203 -0.32 1.10 -3.62
N VAL A 204 -0.38 0.34 -2.53
CA VAL A 204 -1.14 -0.91 -2.52
C VAL A 204 -2.66 -0.65 -2.62
N SER A 205 -3.17 0.40 -1.99
CA SER A 205 -4.57 0.81 -2.12
C SER A 205 -4.92 1.21 -3.55
N PHE A 206 -4.03 1.93 -4.24
CA PHE A 206 -4.24 2.27 -5.65
C PHE A 206 -4.20 1.02 -6.54
N LEU A 207 -3.29 0.08 -6.30
CA LEU A 207 -3.29 -1.20 -7.01
C LEU A 207 -4.61 -1.96 -6.85
N TYR A 208 -5.15 -2.02 -5.63
CA TYR A 208 -6.47 -2.62 -5.38
C TYR A 208 -7.59 -1.86 -6.10
N SER A 209 -7.52 -0.54 -6.15
CA SER A 209 -8.47 0.28 -6.92
C SER A 209 -8.46 -0.07 -8.40
N VAL A 210 -7.28 -0.27 -8.99
CA VAL A 210 -7.11 -0.67 -10.39
C VAL A 210 -7.69 -2.07 -10.64
N VAL A 211 -7.33 -3.06 -9.81
CA VAL A 211 -7.79 -4.45 -9.96
C VAL A 211 -9.30 -4.56 -9.77
N LEU A 212 -9.86 -3.88 -8.78
CA LEU A 212 -11.30 -3.86 -8.52
C LEU A 212 -12.07 -3.11 -9.63
N THR A 213 -11.52 -2.03 -10.19
CA THR A 213 -12.12 -1.32 -11.34
C THR A 213 -12.12 -2.17 -12.59
N LYS A 214 -11.04 -2.89 -12.87
CA LYS A 214 -10.94 -3.83 -13.99
C LYS A 214 -11.88 -5.03 -13.82
N GLY A 215 -12.13 -5.43 -12.59
CA GLY A 215 -12.83 -6.65 -12.18
C GLY A 215 -11.84 -7.80 -11.97
N PRO A 216 -11.81 -8.40 -10.78
CA PRO A 216 -10.87 -9.50 -10.46
C PRO A 216 -10.93 -10.66 -11.45
N ASP A 217 -12.13 -11.05 -11.92
CA ASP A 217 -12.32 -12.13 -12.90
C ASP A 217 -11.71 -11.79 -14.26
N ASN A 218 -11.82 -10.52 -14.70
CA ASN A 218 -11.20 -10.06 -15.94
C ASN A 218 -9.68 -10.11 -15.84
N VAL A 219 -9.12 -9.65 -14.72
CA VAL A 219 -7.68 -9.72 -14.45
C VAL A 219 -7.22 -11.17 -14.41
N ALA A 220 -7.96 -12.07 -13.77
CA ALA A 220 -7.65 -13.48 -13.71
C ALA A 220 -7.68 -14.14 -15.09
N SER A 221 -8.67 -13.80 -15.94
CA SER A 221 -8.80 -14.35 -17.29
C SER A 221 -7.68 -13.88 -18.24
N GLU A 222 -7.26 -12.63 -18.13
CA GLU A 222 -6.15 -12.08 -18.93
C GLU A 222 -4.78 -12.67 -18.54
N ARG A 223 -4.69 -13.31 -17.37
CA ARG A 223 -3.49 -14.00 -16.87
C ARG A 223 -3.36 -15.45 -17.31
N GLN A 224 -4.26 -15.99 -18.10
CA GLN A 224 -4.33 -17.44 -18.42
C GLN A 224 -3.03 -18.08 -18.91
N ASP A 225 -2.09 -17.29 -19.38
CA ASP A 225 -0.78 -17.77 -19.86
C ASP A 225 0.34 -17.71 -18.81
N ILE A 226 0.05 -17.26 -17.57
CA ILE A 226 1.06 -17.06 -16.53
C ILE A 226 0.56 -17.72 -15.24
N ASP A 227 1.13 -18.84 -14.85
CA ASP A 227 0.79 -19.62 -13.63
C ASP A 227 1.05 -18.87 -12.31
N GLU A 228 1.29 -17.56 -12.31
CA GLU A 228 1.85 -16.83 -11.20
C GLU A 228 1.08 -15.53 -10.87
N SER A 229 1.17 -15.08 -9.62
CA SER A 229 0.54 -13.84 -9.16
C SER A 229 1.05 -12.61 -9.91
N LEU A 230 0.30 -11.51 -9.94
CA LEU A 230 0.71 -10.25 -10.57
C LEU A 230 2.07 -9.74 -10.06
N ILE A 231 2.43 -10.09 -8.83
CA ILE A 231 3.66 -9.65 -8.16
C ILE A 231 4.68 -10.78 -7.99
N GLY A 232 4.26 -12.04 -8.08
CA GLY A 232 4.98 -13.22 -7.59
C GLY A 232 6.38 -13.44 -8.11
N ASN A 233 6.72 -13.02 -9.32
CA ASN A 233 8.03 -13.32 -9.94
C ASN A 233 8.99 -12.14 -10.04
N VAL A 234 8.61 -10.96 -9.62
CA VAL A 234 9.48 -9.79 -9.74
C VAL A 234 10.55 -9.76 -8.63
N ILE A 235 10.50 -10.72 -7.68
CA ILE A 235 11.33 -10.69 -6.47
C ILE A 235 11.86 -12.11 -6.15
N ALA A 236 12.48 -12.76 -7.12
CA ALA A 236 13.35 -13.89 -6.84
C ALA A 236 14.79 -13.41 -6.66
#